data_68e5c27b1ee4fa8ad8e0e223b16800b7
#
_entry.id   68e5c27b1ee4fa8ad8e0e223b16800b7
#
_cell.length_a   1.000
_cell.length_b   1.000
_cell.length_c   1.000
_cell.angle_alpha   90.00
_cell.angle_beta   90.00
_cell.angle_gamma   90.00
#
_symmetry.space_group_name_H-M   'P 1'
#
loop_
_entity.id
_entity.type
_entity.pdbx_description
1 polymer ?
#
loop_
_entity_poly.entity_id
_entity_poly.type
_entity_poly.pdbx_seq_one_letter_code
_entity_poly.pdbx_strand_id
1 'polypeptide(L)'
;YVSSRGDYYEIPSKTFIIDTSTDEVAYEFEDLPNTHMTLCRDSLFLYSTEWSYLTNDWTVSYAIVNTRTREIVTRNFIKDGTEKRIQTPYGIAVNPNTGEFLVTDAKDYVRAGTLHCFGPDGIRKWSISTGNIPAHIVFTHKKLQPLEE
;
A
#
# COMPACT_ATOMS: atom_id res chain seq x y z
N TYR A 1 -8.41 -5.74 9.90
CA TYR A 1 -8.19 -4.32 9.61
C TYR A 1 -9.12 -3.87 8.50
N VAL A 2 -9.71 -2.70 8.65
CA VAL A 2 -10.65 -2.12 7.69
C VAL A 2 -10.28 -0.65 7.47
N SER A 3 -10.35 -0.19 6.21
CA SER A 3 -10.20 1.21 5.86
C SER A 3 -11.58 1.84 5.56
N SER A 4 -11.76 3.07 6.03
CA SER A 4 -12.84 3.95 5.58
C SER A 4 -12.22 5.08 4.76
N ARG A 5 -12.79 5.37 3.60
CA ARG A 5 -12.32 6.49 2.76
C ARG A 5 -12.80 7.86 3.22
N GLY A 6 -13.70 7.88 4.22
CA GLY A 6 -14.37 9.12 4.58
C GLY A 6 -15.34 9.61 3.48
N ASP A 7 -15.64 10.89 3.47
CA ASP A 7 -16.56 11.52 2.52
C ASP A 7 -15.91 12.54 1.59
N TYR A 8 -14.58 12.65 1.64
CA TYR A 8 -13.75 13.62 0.92
C TYR A 8 -13.95 15.09 1.31
N TYR A 9 -14.72 15.38 2.36
CA TYR A 9 -15.03 16.74 2.82
C TYR A 9 -14.69 16.92 4.30
N GLU A 10 -15.53 16.39 5.20
CA GLU A 10 -15.43 16.59 6.64
C GLU A 10 -14.92 15.35 7.37
N ILE A 11 -15.20 14.15 6.82
CA ILE A 11 -14.80 12.89 7.43
C ILE A 11 -13.54 12.36 6.73
N PRO A 12 -12.38 12.39 7.40
CA PRO A 12 -11.13 11.89 6.83
C PRO A 12 -11.15 10.37 6.68
N SER A 13 -10.29 9.85 5.81
CA SER A 13 -10.06 8.41 5.74
C SER A 13 -9.42 7.90 7.03
N LYS A 14 -9.80 6.70 7.46
CA LYS A 14 -9.36 6.10 8.72
C LYS A 14 -9.07 4.62 8.59
N THR A 15 -8.29 4.11 9.52
CA THR A 15 -8.02 2.69 9.68
C THR A 15 -8.59 2.18 11.00
N PHE A 16 -9.32 1.07 10.94
CA PHE A 16 -9.97 0.44 12.09
C PHE A 16 -9.50 -1.00 12.26
N ILE A 17 -9.58 -1.47 13.50
CA ILE A 17 -9.54 -2.89 13.84
C ILE A 17 -10.95 -3.32 14.25
N ILE A 18 -11.48 -4.33 13.58
CA ILE A 18 -12.74 -4.97 13.93
C ILE A 18 -12.45 -6.26 14.69
N ASP A 19 -13.09 -6.45 15.82
CA ASP A 19 -13.11 -7.73 16.50
C ASP A 19 -14.16 -8.63 15.83
N THR A 20 -13.71 -9.69 15.17
CA THR A 20 -14.58 -10.60 14.42
C THR A 20 -15.39 -11.55 15.32
N SER A 21 -15.17 -11.54 16.63
CA SER A 21 -15.97 -12.33 17.59
C SER A 21 -17.21 -11.57 18.08
N THR A 22 -17.13 -10.23 18.06
CA THR A 22 -18.22 -9.35 18.52
C THR A 22 -18.79 -8.48 17.41
N ASP A 23 -18.11 -8.43 16.24
CA ASP A 23 -18.41 -7.55 15.11
C ASP A 23 -18.35 -6.04 15.47
N GLU A 24 -17.58 -5.71 16.51
CA GLU A 24 -17.43 -4.35 16.99
C GLU A 24 -16.08 -3.73 16.62
N VAL A 25 -16.01 -2.39 16.59
CA VAL A 25 -14.75 -1.67 16.44
C VAL A 25 -13.92 -1.80 17.71
N ALA A 26 -12.85 -2.58 17.66
CA ALA A 26 -11.93 -2.79 18.77
C ALA A 26 -10.88 -1.69 18.91
N TYR A 27 -10.57 -0.97 17.83
CA TYR A 27 -9.60 0.12 17.82
C TYR A 27 -9.75 1.00 16.58
N GLU A 28 -9.56 2.30 16.75
CA GLU A 28 -9.48 3.29 15.68
C GLU A 28 -8.10 3.95 15.72
N PHE A 29 -7.41 4.00 14.58
CA PHE A 29 -6.17 4.74 14.46
C PHE A 29 -6.46 6.21 14.17
N GLU A 30 -6.01 7.07 15.07
CA GLU A 30 -5.99 8.50 14.82
C GLU A 30 -4.90 8.81 13.78
N ASP A 31 -5.19 9.67 12.80
CA ASP A 31 -4.22 10.15 11.80
C ASP A 31 -3.48 9.01 11.07
N LEU A 32 -4.23 7.97 10.66
CA LEU A 32 -3.73 6.90 9.79
C LEU A 32 -4.67 6.70 8.60
N PRO A 33 -4.60 7.59 7.62
CA PRO A 33 -5.38 7.45 6.40
C PRO A 33 -4.95 6.21 5.62
N ASN A 34 -5.90 5.55 4.96
CA ASN A 34 -5.66 4.27 4.31
C ASN A 34 -6.55 4.07 3.09
N THR A 35 -5.93 4.02 1.92
CA THR A 35 -6.60 3.65 0.67
C THR A 35 -6.45 2.16 0.40
N HIS A 36 -5.27 1.60 0.66
CA HIS A 36 -4.98 0.18 0.41
C HIS A 36 -3.95 -0.34 1.41
N MET A 37 -4.08 -1.61 1.78
CA MET A 37 -3.20 -2.23 2.77
C MET A 37 -2.92 -3.69 2.45
N THR A 38 -1.79 -4.19 2.95
CA THR A 38 -1.41 -5.60 2.90
C THR A 38 -0.75 -6.01 4.21
N LEU A 39 -1.09 -7.21 4.68
CA LEU A 39 -0.54 -7.77 5.89
C LEU A 39 0.60 -8.74 5.55
N CYS A 40 1.74 -8.56 6.21
CA CYS A 40 2.84 -9.53 6.18
C CYS A 40 3.34 -9.77 7.60
N ARG A 41 3.11 -10.97 8.13
CA ARG A 41 3.41 -11.33 9.52
C ARG A 41 2.76 -10.35 10.49
N ASP A 42 3.54 -9.68 11.33
CA ASP A 42 3.07 -8.68 12.30
C ASP A 42 3.12 -7.24 11.78
N SER A 43 3.30 -7.06 10.47
CA SER A 43 3.42 -5.74 9.84
C SER A 43 2.31 -5.51 8.84
N LEU A 44 1.52 -4.47 9.06
CA LEU A 44 0.53 -3.97 8.14
C LEU A 44 1.16 -2.83 7.33
N PHE A 45 1.41 -3.07 6.05
CA PHE A 45 1.85 -2.07 5.11
C PHE A 45 0.64 -1.39 4.50
N LEU A 46 0.63 -0.07 4.44
CA LEU A 46 -0.47 0.68 3.86
C LEU A 46 0.02 1.94 3.15
N TYR A 47 -0.79 2.42 2.23
CA TYR A 47 -0.67 3.76 1.67
C TYR A 47 -2.05 4.42 1.60
N SER A 48 -2.05 5.74 1.58
CA SER A 48 -3.22 6.55 1.28
C SER A 48 -2.95 7.52 0.13
N THR A 49 -3.97 7.73 -0.66
CA THR A 49 -4.06 8.80 -1.65
C THR A 49 -5.27 9.63 -1.33
N GLU A 50 -5.05 10.88 -0.93
CA GLU A 50 -6.10 11.80 -0.53
C GLU A 50 -5.99 13.11 -1.30
N TRP A 51 -7.13 13.64 -1.72
CA TRP A 51 -7.21 14.98 -2.28
C TRP A 51 -7.14 16.01 -1.15
N SER A 52 -6.24 16.97 -1.26
CA SER A 52 -6.15 18.09 -0.32
C SER A 52 -6.80 19.33 -0.92
N TYR A 53 -7.89 19.79 -0.35
CA TYR A 53 -8.52 21.05 -0.75
C TYR A 53 -7.70 22.28 -0.36
N LEU A 54 -6.74 22.14 0.55
CA LEU A 54 -5.84 23.23 0.95
C LEU A 54 -4.77 23.51 -0.12
N THR A 55 -4.22 22.45 -0.70
CA THR A 55 -3.16 22.55 -1.70
C THR A 55 -3.67 22.38 -3.14
N ASN A 56 -4.93 21.96 -3.31
CA ASN A 56 -5.50 21.54 -4.58
C ASN A 56 -4.64 20.46 -5.27
N ASP A 57 -4.14 19.50 -4.50
CA ASP A 57 -3.27 18.45 -4.98
C ASP A 57 -3.54 17.14 -4.22
N TRP A 58 -3.05 16.04 -4.80
CA TRP A 58 -3.10 14.72 -4.19
C TRP A 58 -1.98 14.56 -3.16
N THR A 59 -2.35 14.17 -1.96
CA THR A 59 -1.39 13.79 -0.92
C THR A 59 -1.26 12.27 -0.90
N VAL A 60 -0.03 11.79 -1.01
CA VAL A 60 0.31 10.37 -0.87
C VAL A 60 1.06 10.17 0.44
N SER A 61 0.60 9.23 1.23
CA SER A 61 1.26 8.83 2.46
C SER A 61 1.46 7.32 2.53
N TYR A 62 2.49 6.91 3.26
CA TYR A 62 2.85 5.50 3.45
C TYR A 62 3.08 5.24 4.93
N ALA A 63 2.65 4.07 5.42
CA ALA A 63 2.96 3.68 6.79
C ALA A 63 3.12 2.16 6.94
N ILE A 64 3.86 1.77 7.97
CA ILE A 64 3.86 0.40 8.51
C ILE A 64 3.37 0.46 9.95
N VAL A 65 2.40 -0.39 10.27
CA VAL A 65 1.88 -0.58 11.62
C VAL A 65 2.31 -1.96 12.14
N ASN A 66 2.78 -2.02 13.36
CA ASN A 66 2.94 -3.29 14.08
C ASN A 66 1.56 -3.73 14.58
N THR A 67 1.09 -4.87 14.10
CA THR A 67 -0.27 -5.35 14.39
C THR A 67 -0.46 -5.87 15.81
N ARG A 68 0.62 -6.22 16.52
CA ARG A 68 0.56 -6.67 17.91
C ARG A 68 0.53 -5.50 18.88
N THR A 69 1.39 -4.49 18.67
CA THR A 69 1.48 -3.32 19.56
C THR A 69 0.55 -2.20 19.15
N ARG A 70 0.00 -2.24 17.92
CA ARG A 70 -0.81 -1.19 17.30
C ARG A 70 -0.06 0.13 17.11
N GLU A 71 1.28 0.08 17.09
CA GLU A 71 2.13 1.25 16.91
C GLU A 71 2.48 1.48 15.45
N ILE A 72 2.56 2.73 15.04
CA ILE A 72 3.06 3.11 13.72
C ILE A 72 4.60 3.02 13.76
N VAL A 73 5.14 2.02 13.09
CA VAL A 73 6.59 1.75 13.03
C VAL A 73 7.30 2.81 12.19
N THR A 74 6.70 3.20 11.07
CA THR A 74 7.24 4.24 10.19
C THR A 74 6.12 4.84 9.35
N ARG A 75 6.25 6.12 9.00
CA ARG A 75 5.38 6.84 8.06
C ARG A 75 6.00 6.99 6.66
N ASN A 76 7.15 6.35 6.44
CA ASN A 76 7.77 6.22 5.12
C ASN A 76 8.64 4.97 5.11
N PHE A 77 8.25 3.97 4.36
CA PHE A 77 9.01 2.72 4.21
C PHE A 77 9.77 2.64 2.87
N ILE A 78 9.57 3.57 1.94
CA ILE A 78 10.39 3.74 0.75
C ILE A 78 11.51 4.71 1.09
N LYS A 79 12.77 4.27 1.08
CA LYS A 79 13.89 5.02 1.66
C LYS A 79 14.84 5.66 0.64
N ASP A 80 14.67 5.39 -0.65
CA ASP A 80 15.54 5.85 -1.73
C ASP A 80 15.01 7.03 -2.55
N GLY A 81 13.91 7.64 -2.09
CA GLY A 81 13.28 8.77 -2.78
C GLY A 81 12.40 8.36 -3.98
N THR A 82 12.18 7.04 -4.19
CA THR A 82 11.29 6.56 -5.27
C THR A 82 9.85 6.97 -5.02
N GLU A 83 9.42 7.14 -3.77
CA GLU A 83 8.06 7.57 -3.39
C GLU A 83 7.66 8.90 -4.07
N LYS A 84 8.63 9.79 -4.29
CA LYS A 84 8.42 11.09 -4.97
C LYS A 84 8.17 10.95 -6.48
N ARG A 85 8.46 9.79 -7.05
CA ARG A 85 8.29 9.48 -8.48
C ARG A 85 7.07 8.61 -8.76
N ILE A 86 6.51 7.99 -7.75
CA ILE A 86 5.24 7.26 -7.81
C ILE A 86 4.13 8.32 -7.83
N GLN A 87 3.45 8.44 -8.96
CA GLN A 87 2.42 9.44 -9.15
C GLN A 87 1.11 9.03 -8.48
N THR A 88 0.70 7.79 -8.70
CA THR A 88 -0.56 7.24 -8.17
C THR A 88 -0.33 5.81 -7.70
N PRO A 89 0.04 5.61 -6.43
CA PRO A 89 0.13 4.26 -5.89
C PRO A 89 -1.24 3.59 -5.96
N TYR A 90 -1.29 2.36 -6.48
CA TYR A 90 -2.56 1.69 -6.76
C TYR A 90 -2.66 0.27 -6.24
N GLY A 91 -1.55 -0.42 -6.08
CA GLY A 91 -1.47 -1.74 -5.45
C GLY A 91 -0.23 -1.87 -4.58
N ILE A 92 -0.36 -2.63 -3.51
CA ILE A 92 0.74 -2.97 -2.60
C ILE A 92 0.67 -4.44 -2.22
N ALA A 93 1.83 -5.11 -2.21
CA ALA A 93 1.95 -6.48 -1.71
C ALA A 93 3.34 -6.71 -1.12
N VAL A 94 3.43 -7.61 -0.16
CA VAL A 94 4.70 -8.00 0.47
C VAL A 94 4.91 -9.50 0.28
N ASN A 95 6.09 -9.89 -0.20
CA ASN A 95 6.47 -11.28 -0.30
C ASN A 95 6.70 -11.86 1.09
N PRO A 96 5.90 -12.84 1.55
CA PRO A 96 5.99 -13.34 2.92
C PRO A 96 7.29 -14.10 3.21
N ASN A 97 8.00 -14.57 2.17
CA ASN A 97 9.23 -15.32 2.31
C ASN A 97 10.46 -14.42 2.40
N THR A 98 10.52 -13.37 1.56
CA THR A 98 11.70 -12.51 1.44
C THR A 98 11.57 -11.18 2.15
N GLY A 99 10.32 -10.74 2.44
CA GLY A 99 10.04 -9.40 2.97
C GLY A 99 10.17 -8.29 1.91
N GLU A 100 10.47 -8.64 0.66
CA GLU A 100 10.42 -7.68 -0.44
C GLU A 100 9.00 -7.19 -0.63
N PHE A 101 8.84 -5.91 -0.90
CA PHE A 101 7.52 -5.36 -1.16
C PHE A 101 7.41 -4.75 -2.56
N LEU A 102 6.22 -4.79 -3.07
CA LEU A 102 5.85 -4.36 -4.41
C LEU A 102 4.84 -3.24 -4.31
N VAL A 103 5.07 -2.16 -5.05
CA VAL A 103 4.13 -1.05 -5.18
C VAL A 103 3.89 -0.80 -6.66
N THR A 104 2.63 -0.65 -7.06
CA THR A 104 2.29 -0.28 -8.43
C THR A 104 1.98 1.22 -8.50
N ASP A 105 2.35 1.81 -9.63
CA ASP A 105 2.01 3.19 -10.00
C ASP A 105 1.08 3.17 -11.20
N ALA A 106 -0.16 3.60 -11.01
CA ALA A 106 -1.16 3.72 -12.08
C ALA A 106 -1.00 5.01 -12.89
N LYS A 107 -0.08 5.90 -12.52
CA LYS A 107 0.18 7.20 -13.16
C LYS A 107 -1.10 8.04 -13.32
N ASP A 108 -1.52 8.23 -14.54
CA ASP A 108 -2.70 9.02 -14.92
C ASP A 108 -3.91 8.15 -15.30
N TYR A 109 -3.86 6.85 -15.00
CA TYR A 109 -4.87 5.84 -15.34
C TYR A 109 -5.02 5.54 -16.84
N VAL A 110 -4.30 6.21 -17.70
CA VAL A 110 -4.36 6.07 -19.17
C VAL A 110 -3.09 5.44 -19.72
N ARG A 111 -1.93 5.92 -19.29
CA ARG A 111 -0.64 5.36 -19.68
C ARG A 111 -0.35 4.05 -18.97
N ALA A 112 0.50 3.24 -19.59
CA ALA A 112 1.04 2.04 -18.98
C ALA A 112 1.64 2.36 -17.60
N GLY A 113 1.23 1.59 -16.60
CA GLY A 113 1.70 1.72 -15.23
C GLY A 113 3.11 1.21 -15.03
N THR A 114 3.55 1.22 -13.79
CA THR A 114 4.86 0.70 -13.40
C THR A 114 4.72 -0.15 -12.13
N LEU A 115 5.37 -1.30 -12.10
CA LEU A 115 5.57 -2.10 -10.90
C LEU A 115 6.98 -1.84 -10.38
N HIS A 116 7.06 -1.43 -9.13
CA HIS A 116 8.32 -1.23 -8.40
C HIS A 116 8.50 -2.34 -7.37
N CYS A 117 9.69 -2.92 -7.30
CA CYS A 117 10.08 -3.87 -6.26
C CYS A 117 11.14 -3.25 -5.37
N PHE A 118 10.93 -3.37 -4.06
CA PHE A 118 11.83 -2.86 -3.03
C PHE A 118 12.33 -4.00 -2.14
N GLY A 119 13.53 -3.86 -1.63
CA GLY A 119 14.03 -4.69 -0.56
C GLY A 119 13.33 -4.40 0.77
N PRO A 120 13.49 -5.27 1.79
CA PRO A 120 12.98 -5.02 3.13
C PRO A 120 13.52 -3.73 3.78
N ASP A 121 14.67 -3.26 3.28
CA ASP A 121 15.33 -2.01 3.67
C ASP A 121 14.69 -0.75 3.06
N GLY A 122 13.73 -0.91 2.16
CA GLY A 122 13.06 0.19 1.48
C GLY A 122 13.79 0.73 0.26
N ILE A 123 14.83 0.06 -0.18
CA ILE A 123 15.60 0.43 -1.38
C ILE A 123 15.05 -0.30 -2.60
N ARG A 124 14.81 0.44 -3.67
CA ARG A 124 14.29 -0.13 -4.92
C ARG A 124 15.32 -1.05 -5.57
N LYS A 125 14.90 -2.27 -5.85
CA LYS A 125 15.70 -3.30 -6.54
C LYS A 125 15.54 -3.20 -8.05
N TRP A 126 14.29 -3.10 -8.51
CA TRP A 126 13.96 -3.02 -9.93
C TRP A 126 12.59 -2.38 -10.16
N SER A 127 12.31 -2.05 -11.40
CA SER A 127 11.00 -1.60 -11.88
C SER A 127 10.74 -2.16 -13.27
N ILE A 128 9.47 -2.42 -13.57
CA ILE A 128 9.03 -2.90 -14.87
C ILE A 128 7.76 -2.18 -15.29
N SER A 129 7.60 -1.93 -16.58
CA SER A 129 6.35 -1.41 -17.15
C SER A 129 5.28 -2.49 -17.10
N THR A 130 4.05 -2.08 -16.77
CA THR A 130 2.87 -2.96 -16.71
C THR A 130 1.82 -2.51 -17.72
N GLY A 131 0.67 -3.18 -17.74
CA GLY A 131 -0.54 -2.64 -18.35
C GLY A 131 -1.07 -1.41 -17.60
N ASN A 132 -2.19 -0.88 -18.08
CA ASN A 132 -2.86 0.26 -17.43
C ASN A 132 -3.48 -0.18 -16.10
N ILE A 133 -3.46 0.69 -15.10
CA ILE A 133 -4.13 0.52 -13.80
C ILE A 133 -3.74 -0.81 -13.13
N PRO A 134 -2.45 -1.08 -12.86
CA PRO A 134 -2.02 -2.31 -12.20
C PRO A 134 -2.43 -2.29 -10.72
N ALA A 135 -3.44 -3.08 -10.34
CA ALA A 135 -4.08 -2.99 -9.03
C ALA A 135 -3.67 -4.10 -8.06
N HIS A 136 -3.68 -5.35 -8.52
CA HIS A 136 -3.53 -6.50 -7.63
C HIS A 136 -2.29 -7.31 -7.95
N ILE A 137 -1.63 -7.77 -6.87
CA ILE A 137 -0.43 -8.59 -6.93
C ILE A 137 -0.67 -9.84 -6.10
N VAL A 138 -0.38 -11.00 -6.67
CA VAL A 138 -0.51 -12.29 -6.00
C VAL A 138 0.81 -13.04 -6.08
N PHE A 139 1.29 -13.52 -4.95
CA PHE A 139 2.42 -14.45 -4.89
C PHE A 139 1.92 -15.88 -4.98
N THR A 140 2.49 -16.69 -5.87
CA THR A 140 2.15 -18.09 -6.01
C THR A 140 3.39 -18.97 -5.80
N HIS A 141 3.19 -20.19 -5.30
CA HIS A 141 4.24 -21.20 -5.22
C HIS A 141 4.35 -22.04 -6.49
N LYS A 142 3.45 -21.83 -7.45
CA LYS A 142 3.44 -22.57 -8.71
C LYS A 142 4.54 -22.04 -9.63
N LYS A 143 5.54 -22.87 -9.94
CA LYS A 143 6.50 -22.56 -11.01
C LYS A 143 5.76 -22.57 -12.35
N LEU A 144 5.93 -21.51 -13.14
CA LEU A 144 5.52 -21.53 -14.52
C LEU A 144 6.39 -22.58 -15.24
N GLN A 145 5.75 -23.54 -15.91
CA GLN A 145 6.48 -24.38 -16.86
C GLN A 145 6.83 -23.49 -18.06
N PRO A 146 8.07 -23.62 -18.61
CA PRO A 146 8.37 -22.96 -19.88
C PRO A 146 7.30 -23.34 -20.92
N LEU A 147 6.84 -22.37 -21.70
CA LEU A 147 6.04 -22.69 -22.86
C LEU A 147 6.95 -23.53 -23.78
N GLU A 148 6.57 -24.77 -24.05
CA GLU A 148 7.21 -25.55 -25.10
C GLU A 148 6.92 -24.84 -26.43
N GLU A 149 7.98 -24.44 -27.14
CA GLU A 149 7.89 -23.81 -28.47
C GLU A 149 7.45 -24.84 -29.53
#